data_8565a0ebd2695b0bffc82e16009acdf9
#
_entry.id   8565a0ebd2695b0bffc82e16009acdf9
#
_cell.length_a   1.000
_cell.length_b   1.000
_cell.length_c   1.000
_cell.angle_alpha   90.00
_cell.angle_beta   90.00
_cell.angle_gamma   90.00
#
_symmetry.space_group_name_H-M   'P 1'
#
loop_
_entity.id
_entity.type
_entity.pdbx_description
1 polymer ?
#
loop_
_entity_poly.entity_id
_entity_poly.type
_entity_poly.pdbx_seq_one_letter_code
_entity_poly.pdbx_strand_id
1 'polypeptide(L)'
;MAMKKCSPSVSPRNQPTSSTCWYSCLQMLFDWKKKDTGSIISTMDSSPNLFPYYMLENGIAPSECKETAKVLGLGWAGDGEIDAETLANSLVSRGPYWVAGMWKKGFSHVIVVTGCDPEQGQIRYVDPWMNHDLSETWATMSWLNARGKIWKETDGSLMYW
;
A
#
# COMPACT_ATOMS: atom_id res chain seq x y z
N MET A 1 7.62 17.50 -17.53
CA MET A 1 8.30 16.70 -16.53
C MET A 1 7.80 15.27 -16.56
N ALA A 2 8.69 14.33 -16.43
CA ALA A 2 8.33 12.91 -16.50
C ALA A 2 7.76 12.38 -15.20
N MET A 3 7.14 11.21 -15.29
CA MET A 3 6.71 10.42 -14.16
C MET A 3 7.91 10.06 -13.25
N LYS A 4 7.80 10.35 -11.96
CA LYS A 4 8.76 9.90 -10.95
C LYS A 4 8.38 8.49 -10.50
N LYS A 5 9.30 7.57 -10.56
CA LYS A 5 9.04 6.16 -10.24
C LYS A 5 10.03 5.63 -9.23
N CYS A 6 9.63 4.66 -8.44
CA CYS A 6 10.56 3.91 -7.61
C CYS A 6 11.46 3.03 -8.49
N SER A 7 12.69 2.84 -8.04
CA SER A 7 13.68 2.02 -8.74
C SER A 7 14.39 1.11 -7.73
N PRO A 8 14.49 -0.19 -8.01
CA PRO A 8 13.98 -0.91 -9.18
C PRO A 8 12.45 -0.95 -9.22
N SER A 9 11.89 -1.45 -10.33
CA SER A 9 10.44 -1.64 -10.46
C SER A 9 9.93 -2.68 -9.47
N VAL A 10 8.69 -2.50 -9.04
CA VAL A 10 8.00 -3.47 -8.17
C VAL A 10 7.67 -4.72 -8.97
N SER A 11 7.94 -5.90 -8.39
CA SER A 11 7.47 -7.18 -8.94
C SER A 11 6.04 -7.42 -8.48
N PRO A 12 5.05 -7.40 -9.38
CA PRO A 12 3.65 -7.50 -8.99
C PRO A 12 3.29 -8.88 -8.45
N ARG A 13 2.32 -8.91 -7.52
CA ARG A 13 1.74 -10.15 -6.99
C ARG A 13 0.23 -10.08 -7.01
N ASN A 14 -0.42 -11.20 -7.38
CA ASN A 14 -1.86 -11.37 -7.20
C ASN A 14 -2.16 -11.83 -5.78
N GLN A 15 -3.23 -11.28 -5.19
CA GLN A 15 -3.73 -11.79 -3.93
C GLN A 15 -4.43 -13.13 -4.14
N PRO A 16 -4.19 -14.13 -3.27
CA PRO A 16 -4.83 -15.44 -3.43
C PRO A 16 -6.31 -15.47 -3.02
N THR A 17 -6.74 -14.54 -2.17
CA THR A 17 -8.13 -14.46 -1.69
C THR A 17 -8.62 -13.02 -1.67
N SER A 18 -9.92 -12.81 -1.52
CA SER A 18 -10.52 -11.46 -1.50
C SER A 18 -10.11 -10.63 -0.29
N SER A 19 -9.56 -11.25 0.75
CA SER A 19 -9.18 -10.57 2.01
C SER A 19 -7.68 -10.35 2.17
N THR A 20 -6.84 -10.72 1.20
CA THR A 20 -5.39 -10.69 1.33
C THR A 20 -4.69 -9.60 0.52
N CYS A 21 -5.42 -8.59 0.05
CA CYS A 21 -4.80 -7.47 -0.67
C CYS A 21 -3.70 -6.77 0.15
N TRP A 22 -3.95 -6.55 1.42
CA TRP A 22 -3.00 -5.92 2.34
C TRP A 22 -1.70 -6.69 2.46
N TYR A 23 -1.81 -8.02 2.52
CA TYR A 23 -0.66 -8.91 2.66
C TYR A 23 0.16 -8.99 1.37
N SER A 24 -0.52 -9.15 0.23
CA SER A 24 0.15 -9.18 -1.08
C SER A 24 0.89 -7.87 -1.35
N CYS A 25 0.32 -6.74 -0.97
CA CYS A 25 0.98 -5.45 -1.10
C CYS A 25 2.18 -5.32 -0.15
N LEU A 26 2.11 -5.83 1.07
CA LEU A 26 3.26 -5.89 1.96
C LEU A 26 4.38 -6.77 1.39
N GLN A 27 4.01 -7.91 0.79
CA GLN A 27 4.99 -8.76 0.13
C GLN A 27 5.70 -8.03 -1.01
N MET A 28 4.98 -7.22 -1.79
CA MET A 28 5.58 -6.41 -2.84
C MET A 28 6.59 -5.39 -2.28
N LEU A 29 6.28 -4.73 -1.18
CA LEU A 29 7.20 -3.81 -0.52
C LEU A 29 8.43 -4.53 0.02
N PHE A 30 8.25 -5.69 0.62
CA PHE A 30 9.37 -6.49 1.16
C PHE A 30 10.27 -7.01 0.04
N ASP A 31 9.70 -7.56 -1.03
CA ASP A 31 10.46 -7.98 -2.21
C ASP A 31 11.28 -6.82 -2.79
N TRP A 32 10.65 -5.65 -2.90
CA TRP A 32 11.32 -4.47 -3.45
C TRP A 32 12.55 -4.10 -2.62
N LYS A 33 12.45 -4.19 -1.30
CA LYS A 33 13.54 -3.88 -0.36
C LYS A 33 14.50 -5.05 -0.18
N LYS A 34 14.24 -6.20 -0.83
CA LYS A 34 15.01 -7.45 -0.69
C LYS A 34 14.98 -7.99 0.74
N LYS A 35 13.82 -7.86 1.37
CA LYS A 35 13.55 -8.43 2.69
C LYS A 35 12.71 -9.70 2.56
N ASP A 36 12.86 -10.61 3.53
CA ASP A 36 12.18 -11.88 3.54
C ASP A 36 10.66 -11.72 3.72
N THR A 37 9.89 -12.05 2.69
CA THR A 37 8.43 -12.01 2.75
C THR A 37 7.86 -13.06 3.70
N GLY A 38 8.60 -14.15 3.94
CA GLY A 38 8.19 -15.19 4.88
C GLY A 38 8.19 -14.76 6.33
N SER A 39 8.83 -13.63 6.67
CA SER A 39 8.87 -13.11 8.03
C SER A 39 7.70 -12.17 8.38
N ILE A 40 6.88 -11.78 7.40
CA ILE A 40 5.83 -10.77 7.62
C ILE A 40 4.83 -11.24 8.68
N ILE A 41 4.22 -12.39 8.48
CA ILE A 41 3.18 -12.89 9.37
C ILE A 41 3.74 -13.20 10.76
N SER A 42 4.89 -13.86 10.85
CA SER A 42 5.50 -14.16 12.14
C SER A 42 5.88 -12.92 12.94
N THR A 43 6.36 -11.87 12.23
CA THR A 43 6.67 -10.59 12.87
C THR A 43 5.42 -9.90 13.38
N MET A 44 4.35 -9.88 12.60
CA MET A 44 3.06 -9.33 13.03
C MET A 44 2.48 -10.11 14.22
N ASP A 45 2.61 -11.43 14.20
CA ASP A 45 2.10 -12.29 15.26
C ASP A 45 2.82 -12.07 16.60
N SER A 46 4.01 -11.48 16.58
CA SER A 46 4.73 -11.12 17.80
C SER A 46 4.12 -9.90 18.52
N SER A 47 3.26 -9.15 17.87
CA SER A 47 2.59 -7.99 18.47
C SER A 47 1.34 -8.46 19.22
N PRO A 48 1.15 -8.01 20.51
CA PRO A 48 -0.08 -8.35 21.24
C PRO A 48 -1.32 -7.64 20.69
N ASN A 49 -1.15 -6.68 19.78
CA ASN A 49 -2.23 -5.87 19.22
C ASN A 49 -2.65 -6.32 17.83
N LEU A 50 -2.01 -7.34 17.25
CA LEU A 50 -2.30 -7.83 15.92
C LEU A 50 -2.62 -9.31 15.94
N PHE A 51 -3.56 -9.71 15.09
CA PHE A 51 -3.97 -11.10 14.91
C PHE A 51 -3.87 -11.46 13.43
N PRO A 52 -2.63 -11.66 12.89
CA PRO A 52 -2.42 -11.76 11.46
C PRO A 52 -3.15 -12.92 10.79
N TYR A 53 -3.34 -14.04 11.49
CA TYR A 53 -4.08 -15.18 10.94
C TYR A 53 -5.56 -14.85 10.75
N TYR A 54 -6.15 -14.11 11.68
CA TYR A 54 -7.51 -13.56 11.52
C TYR A 54 -7.57 -12.54 10.39
N MET A 55 -6.54 -11.70 10.26
CA MET A 55 -6.46 -10.69 9.21
C MET A 55 -6.34 -11.32 7.82
N LEU A 56 -5.66 -12.45 7.68
CA LEU A 56 -5.60 -13.17 6.41
C LEU A 56 -6.98 -13.62 5.93
N GLU A 57 -7.87 -13.96 6.84
CA GLU A 57 -9.23 -14.39 6.53
C GLU A 57 -10.21 -13.23 6.37
N ASN A 58 -9.98 -12.11 7.06
CA ASN A 58 -10.97 -11.03 7.20
C ASN A 58 -10.50 -9.67 6.67
N GLY A 59 -9.22 -9.54 6.29
CA GLY A 59 -8.65 -8.29 5.84
C GLY A 59 -8.06 -7.46 6.99
N ILE A 60 -7.39 -6.37 6.63
CA ILE A 60 -6.84 -5.42 7.59
C ILE A 60 -7.89 -4.34 7.89
N ALA A 61 -8.06 -4.03 9.19
CA ALA A 61 -8.92 -2.93 9.59
C ALA A 61 -8.11 -1.62 9.65
N PRO A 62 -8.76 -0.47 9.46
CA PRO A 62 -8.08 0.83 9.58
C PRO A 62 -7.29 0.98 10.88
N SER A 63 -7.83 0.54 12.00
CA SER A 63 -7.18 0.63 13.31
C SER A 63 -5.92 -0.22 13.45
N GLU A 64 -5.69 -1.17 12.55
CA GLU A 64 -4.55 -2.09 12.59
C GLU A 64 -3.36 -1.61 11.76
N CYS A 65 -3.54 -0.58 10.93
CA CYS A 65 -2.53 -0.16 9.97
C CYS A 65 -1.26 0.38 10.65
N LYS A 66 -1.42 1.27 11.62
CA LYS A 66 -0.29 1.89 12.31
C LYS A 66 0.58 0.86 13.03
N GLU A 67 -0.04 -0.05 13.75
CA GLU A 67 0.70 -1.10 14.47
C GLU A 67 1.40 -2.04 13.50
N THR A 68 0.74 -2.38 12.40
CA THR A 68 1.36 -3.20 11.33
C THR A 68 2.63 -2.53 10.80
N ALA A 69 2.55 -1.25 10.46
CA ALA A 69 3.72 -0.50 9.98
C ALA A 69 4.84 -0.49 11.03
N LYS A 70 4.50 -0.22 12.28
CA LYS A 70 5.48 -0.15 13.37
C LYS A 70 6.24 -1.46 13.54
N VAL A 71 5.54 -2.58 13.64
CA VAL A 71 6.22 -3.88 13.90
C VAL A 71 7.02 -4.35 12.70
N LEU A 72 6.62 -3.97 11.49
CA LEU A 72 7.34 -4.34 10.27
C LEU A 72 8.49 -3.39 9.91
N GLY A 73 8.66 -2.30 10.67
CA GLY A 73 9.73 -1.35 10.41
C GLY A 73 9.44 -0.39 9.27
N LEU A 74 8.18 -0.20 8.91
CA LEU A 74 7.74 0.74 7.89
C LEU A 74 7.42 2.11 8.51
N GLY A 75 7.61 3.17 7.71
CA GLY A 75 7.02 4.46 8.02
C GLY A 75 5.53 4.45 7.69
N TRP A 76 4.78 5.37 8.26
CA TRP A 76 3.35 5.50 8.01
C TRP A 76 2.92 6.95 7.97
N ALA A 77 1.80 7.22 7.25
CA ALA A 77 1.15 8.52 7.22
C ALA A 77 -0.35 8.35 7.48
N GLY A 78 -0.96 9.37 8.07
CA GLY A 78 -2.20 9.21 8.81
C GLY A 78 -3.49 9.16 8.02
N ASP A 79 -3.75 10.07 7.12
CA ASP A 79 -5.12 10.34 6.68
C ASP A 79 -5.47 9.87 5.26
N GLY A 80 -4.62 9.08 4.65
CA GLY A 80 -4.85 8.57 3.30
C GLY A 80 -4.78 9.62 2.20
N GLU A 81 -4.55 10.88 2.54
CA GLU A 81 -4.33 11.95 1.56
C GLU A 81 -2.84 12.30 1.52
N ILE A 82 -2.33 12.50 0.30
CA ILE A 82 -0.94 12.86 0.12
C ILE A 82 -0.81 13.86 -1.02
N ASP A 83 0.08 14.82 -0.85
CA ASP A 83 0.44 15.79 -1.86
C ASP A 83 1.26 15.13 -2.97
N ALA A 84 0.99 15.47 -4.24
CA ALA A 84 1.62 14.82 -5.38
C ALA A 84 3.15 15.02 -5.40
N GLU A 85 3.63 16.20 -5.06
CA GLU A 85 5.09 16.45 -4.99
C GLU A 85 5.76 15.62 -3.91
N THR A 86 5.16 15.55 -2.73
CA THR A 86 5.64 14.74 -1.62
C THR A 86 5.69 13.27 -2.01
N LEU A 87 4.63 12.78 -2.64
CA LEU A 87 4.57 11.38 -3.11
C LEU A 87 5.66 11.12 -4.15
N ALA A 88 5.79 11.98 -5.16
CA ALA A 88 6.79 11.81 -6.21
C ALA A 88 8.20 11.75 -5.66
N ASN A 89 8.55 12.67 -4.76
CA ASN A 89 9.87 12.71 -4.14
C ASN A 89 10.12 11.48 -3.26
N SER A 90 9.11 11.04 -2.53
CA SER A 90 9.21 9.88 -1.66
C SER A 90 9.37 8.57 -2.44
N LEU A 91 8.67 8.43 -3.56
CA LEU A 91 8.82 7.25 -4.44
C LEU A 91 10.28 7.10 -4.94
N VAL A 92 10.92 8.20 -5.25
CA VAL A 92 12.33 8.20 -5.70
C VAL A 92 13.29 7.91 -4.53
N SER A 93 13.08 8.53 -3.38
CA SER A 93 14.02 8.47 -2.25
C SER A 93 13.79 7.26 -1.34
N ARG A 94 12.56 6.78 -1.22
CA ARG A 94 12.18 5.72 -0.27
C ARG A 94 11.64 4.46 -0.91
N GLY A 95 10.97 4.57 -2.05
CA GLY A 95 10.41 3.41 -2.76
C GLY A 95 8.88 3.41 -2.83
N PRO A 96 8.28 2.25 -3.13
CA PRO A 96 6.84 2.14 -3.34
C PRO A 96 6.05 2.37 -2.05
N TYR A 97 4.78 2.79 -2.23
CA TYR A 97 3.84 3.02 -1.13
C TYR A 97 2.76 1.95 -1.11
N TRP A 98 2.53 1.39 0.05
CA TRP A 98 1.34 0.61 0.39
C TRP A 98 0.23 1.61 0.71
N VAL A 99 -0.90 1.55 -0.02
CA VAL A 99 -1.97 2.55 0.13
C VAL A 99 -3.31 1.83 0.30
N ALA A 100 -3.94 2.06 1.45
CA ALA A 100 -5.27 1.57 1.73
C ALA A 100 -6.32 2.65 1.46
N GLY A 101 -7.50 2.22 1.06
CA GLY A 101 -8.60 3.12 0.83
C GLY A 101 -9.90 2.38 0.52
N MET A 102 -10.93 3.13 0.19
CA MET A 102 -12.24 2.61 -0.17
C MET A 102 -12.44 2.77 -1.68
N TRP A 103 -12.34 1.65 -2.42
CA TRP A 103 -12.45 1.69 -3.88
C TRP A 103 -13.88 1.66 -4.37
N LYS A 104 -14.73 0.92 -3.67
CA LYS A 104 -16.18 0.84 -3.93
C LYS A 104 -16.92 1.07 -2.64
N LYS A 105 -18.18 1.48 -2.71
CA LYS A 105 -19.00 1.68 -1.53
C LYS A 105 -19.01 0.41 -0.66
N GLY A 106 -18.52 0.56 0.57
CA GLY A 106 -18.45 -0.54 1.52
C GLY A 106 -17.35 -1.56 1.27
N PHE A 107 -16.41 -1.29 0.33
CA PHE A 107 -15.34 -2.22 -0.02
C PHE A 107 -13.97 -1.55 0.12
N SER A 108 -13.22 -1.94 1.13
CA SER A 108 -11.85 -1.47 1.33
C SER A 108 -10.86 -2.31 0.52
N HIS A 109 -9.78 -1.70 0.10
CA HIS A 109 -8.76 -2.36 -0.73
C HIS A 109 -7.40 -1.70 -0.52
N VAL A 110 -6.35 -2.42 -0.89
CA VAL A 110 -4.97 -1.93 -0.80
C VAL A 110 -4.29 -2.11 -2.16
N ILE A 111 -3.54 -1.11 -2.56
CA ILE A 111 -2.72 -1.12 -3.77
C ILE A 111 -1.29 -0.71 -3.44
N VAL A 112 -0.37 -0.91 -4.39
CA VAL A 112 1.01 -0.39 -4.29
C VAL A 112 1.18 0.72 -5.32
N VAL A 113 1.46 1.94 -4.86
CA VAL A 113 1.76 3.08 -5.73
C VAL A 113 3.25 3.04 -6.06
N THR A 114 3.56 3.14 -7.34
CA THR A 114 4.91 2.96 -7.89
C THR A 114 5.44 4.18 -8.62
N GLY A 115 4.59 5.12 -8.98
CA GLY A 115 4.99 6.31 -9.70
C GLY A 115 4.03 7.47 -9.49
N CYS A 116 4.53 8.69 -9.69
CA CYS A 116 3.74 9.91 -9.60
C CYS A 116 4.32 10.98 -10.53
N ASP A 117 3.44 11.61 -11.31
CA ASP A 117 3.74 12.80 -12.10
C ASP A 117 3.01 13.98 -11.47
N PRO A 118 3.70 14.85 -10.73
CA PRO A 118 3.04 15.97 -10.06
C PRO A 118 2.45 17.00 -11.02
N GLU A 119 3.04 17.19 -12.19
CA GLU A 119 2.56 18.17 -13.18
C GLU A 119 1.25 17.72 -13.80
N GLN A 120 1.13 16.43 -14.11
CA GLN A 120 -0.08 15.86 -14.70
C GLN A 120 -1.10 15.39 -13.65
N GLY A 121 -0.72 15.37 -12.38
CA GLY A 121 -1.57 14.84 -11.31
C GLY A 121 -1.90 13.38 -11.50
N GLN A 122 -0.96 12.59 -11.99
CA GLN A 122 -1.14 11.17 -12.30
C GLN A 122 -0.26 10.29 -11.41
N ILE A 123 -0.75 9.08 -11.14
CA ILE A 123 0.02 8.04 -10.45
C ILE A 123 0.09 6.79 -11.33
N ARG A 124 1.09 5.95 -11.00
CA ARG A 124 1.17 4.56 -11.45
C ARG A 124 1.01 3.67 -10.22
N TYR A 125 0.31 2.56 -10.36
CA TYR A 125 0.10 1.63 -9.27
C TYR A 125 -0.06 0.20 -9.75
N VAL A 126 0.14 -0.74 -8.83
CA VAL A 126 -0.13 -2.17 -9.03
C VAL A 126 -1.30 -2.55 -8.13
N ASP A 127 -2.32 -3.17 -8.72
CA ASP A 127 -3.49 -3.69 -8.01
C ASP A 127 -3.32 -5.20 -7.86
N PRO A 128 -3.30 -5.75 -6.64
CA PRO A 128 -3.11 -7.17 -6.42
C PRO A 128 -4.36 -8.02 -6.65
N TRP A 129 -5.48 -7.43 -7.06
CA TRP A 129 -6.76 -8.12 -7.16
C TRP A 129 -6.66 -9.42 -7.96
N MET A 130 -7.36 -10.47 -7.51
CA MET A 130 -7.37 -11.78 -8.13
C MET A 130 -7.80 -11.72 -9.58
N ASN A 131 -7.12 -12.50 -10.44
CA ASN A 131 -7.42 -12.57 -11.88
C ASN A 131 -7.32 -11.21 -12.59
N HIS A 132 -6.66 -10.24 -11.96
CA HIS A 132 -6.41 -8.94 -12.55
C HIS A 132 -5.10 -8.96 -13.33
N ASP A 133 -5.01 -8.11 -14.36
CA ASP A 133 -3.75 -7.89 -15.04
C ASP A 133 -2.76 -7.28 -14.04
N LEU A 134 -1.62 -7.95 -13.87
CA LEU A 134 -0.58 -7.51 -12.95
C LEU A 134 0.28 -6.37 -13.50
N SER A 135 -0.01 -5.88 -14.71
CA SER A 135 0.73 -4.73 -15.22
C SER A 135 0.42 -3.48 -14.40
N GLU A 136 1.42 -2.59 -14.36
CA GLU A 136 1.28 -1.27 -13.75
C GLU A 136 0.23 -0.46 -14.52
N THR A 137 -0.72 0.13 -13.82
CA THR A 137 -1.76 0.96 -14.42
C THR A 137 -1.68 2.39 -13.89
N TRP A 138 -2.49 3.29 -14.44
CA TRP A 138 -2.47 4.70 -14.04
C TRP A 138 -3.83 5.17 -13.52
N ALA A 139 -3.78 6.20 -12.70
CA ALA A 139 -4.96 6.90 -12.21
C ALA A 139 -4.57 8.35 -11.89
N THR A 140 -5.54 9.16 -11.45
CA THR A 140 -5.25 10.53 -11.03
C THR A 140 -4.99 10.60 -9.53
N MET A 141 -4.29 11.66 -9.10
CA MET A 141 -4.13 11.95 -7.67
C MET A 141 -5.48 12.17 -6.99
N SER A 142 -6.43 12.81 -7.68
CA SER A 142 -7.78 13.01 -7.17
C SER A 142 -8.48 11.68 -6.89
N TRP A 143 -8.31 10.72 -7.80
CA TRP A 143 -8.86 9.38 -7.63
C TRP A 143 -8.28 8.71 -6.38
N LEU A 144 -6.97 8.79 -6.19
CA LEU A 144 -6.28 8.20 -5.05
C LEU A 144 -6.73 8.82 -3.73
N ASN A 145 -6.71 10.15 -3.65
CA ASN A 145 -7.05 10.87 -2.43
C ASN A 145 -8.54 10.71 -2.06
N ALA A 146 -9.42 10.61 -3.05
CA ALA A 146 -10.82 10.33 -2.80
C ALA A 146 -11.04 8.97 -2.13
N ARG A 147 -10.24 7.95 -2.47
CA ARG A 147 -10.31 6.64 -1.84
C ARG A 147 -9.74 6.65 -0.43
N GLY A 148 -8.66 7.37 -0.21
CA GLY A 148 -8.03 7.50 1.11
C GLY A 148 -8.86 8.29 2.11
N LYS A 149 -9.75 9.14 1.63
CA LYS A 149 -10.52 10.07 2.46
C LYS A 149 -11.36 9.40 3.55
N ILE A 150 -11.86 8.22 3.27
CA ILE A 150 -12.69 7.45 4.21
C ILE A 150 -11.82 6.83 5.33
N TRP A 151 -10.53 6.71 5.08
CA TRP A 151 -9.56 6.15 6.03
C TRP A 151 -8.79 7.23 6.79
N LYS A 152 -9.18 8.49 6.67
CA LYS A 152 -8.43 9.63 7.23
C LYS A 152 -8.33 9.65 8.75
N GLU A 153 -9.22 8.96 9.44
CA GLU A 153 -9.17 8.86 10.90
C GLU A 153 -8.16 7.80 11.38
N THR A 154 -7.51 7.11 10.45
CA THR A 154 -6.53 6.09 10.77
C THR A 154 -5.13 6.64 10.59
N ASP A 155 -4.28 6.42 11.56
CA ASP A 155 -2.85 6.62 11.39
C ASP A 155 -2.28 5.40 10.68
N GLY A 156 -1.83 5.54 9.43
CA GLY A 156 -1.14 4.44 8.78
C GLY A 156 -1.82 3.85 7.55
N SER A 157 -2.78 4.54 6.96
CA SER A 157 -3.35 4.14 5.66
C SER A 157 -2.33 4.21 4.52
N LEU A 158 -1.22 4.89 4.72
CA LEU A 158 -0.06 4.93 3.84
C LEU A 158 1.14 4.34 4.57
N MET A 159 1.79 3.35 3.97
CA MET A 159 3.01 2.74 4.52
C MET A 159 4.14 2.76 3.48
N TYR A 160 5.37 2.94 3.94
CA TYR A 160 6.54 3.07 3.07
C TYR A 160 7.82 2.72 3.83
N TRP A 161 8.90 2.47 3.10
CA TRP A 161 10.23 2.23 3.72
C TRP A 161 10.91 3.51 4.18
#